data_3441453e4868ffb898f02df201983866
#
_entry.id   3441453e4868ffb898f02df201983866
#
_cell.length_a   1.000
_cell.length_b   1.000
_cell.length_c   1.000
_cell.angle_alpha   90.00
_cell.angle_beta   90.00
_cell.angle_gamma   90.00
#
_symmetry.space_group_name_H-M   'P 1'
#
loop_
_entity.id
_entity.type
_entity.pdbx_description
1 polymer ?
#
loop_
_entity_poly.entity_id
_entity_poly.type
_entity_poly.pdbx_seq_one_letter_code
_entity_poly.pdbx_strand_id
1 'polypeptide(L)'
;MDNEKPIIDFGAIRDALGKDFEPVQVLDGQAKVIKPEIVSKYSNEQLVEFFKLMLWERTLHQRSNALTRQGRLGFYAPTEGQEASEMGSNAAMKKTDVLMPAYRDIPQLIQHGLPVYKAFLWSRGHVLGNEYPEDFHAMPPQIIIGAQYVQAAGVALGIKKNGTEDKVAYTYTGDGGTSQGDFYEGMNFAGAFEAPAVFIVQNNGYAISVPRRKQTAAKTLAQKAVAAGIPSVQVDGMDFLAVYEVTKAAREYAAAGNGPVMIETLTYRFGPHTNAGDDPKRYRTKDEEQPWFDNDPLIRYRKYLTDQGVWSEDQENEYVEQVKEDIKAAVKQADEAPKQKMTEFLGNVFEEQPQNIQQQITEFQAKESK
;
A
#
# COMPACT_ATOMS: atom_id res chain seq x y z
N MET A 1 13.75 -49.12 -26.23
CA MET A 1 13.07 -48.91 -24.94
C MET A 1 11.94 -47.95 -25.22
N ASP A 2 10.70 -48.48 -25.31
CA ASP A 2 9.53 -47.64 -25.48
C ASP A 2 9.40 -46.78 -24.22
N ASN A 3 9.51 -45.47 -24.40
CA ASN A 3 9.22 -44.51 -23.34
C ASN A 3 7.70 -44.55 -23.11
N GLU A 4 7.25 -45.45 -22.24
CA GLU A 4 5.88 -45.38 -21.74
C GLU A 4 5.64 -44.01 -21.17
N LYS A 5 4.68 -43.26 -21.74
CA LYS A 5 4.29 -41.97 -21.17
C LYS A 5 3.81 -42.18 -19.74
N PRO A 6 4.28 -41.36 -18.77
CA PRO A 6 3.80 -41.48 -17.40
C PRO A 6 2.28 -41.27 -17.36
N ILE A 7 1.59 -41.95 -16.44
CA ILE A 7 0.14 -41.85 -16.24
C ILE A 7 -0.31 -40.42 -15.96
N ILE A 8 0.60 -39.61 -15.39
CA ILE A 8 0.43 -38.17 -15.11
C ILE A 8 1.72 -37.46 -15.46
N ASP A 9 1.64 -36.38 -16.24
CA ASP A 9 2.76 -35.49 -16.52
C ASP A 9 2.74 -34.31 -15.55
N PHE A 10 3.44 -34.44 -14.44
CA PHE A 10 3.60 -33.36 -13.44
C PHE A 10 4.37 -32.14 -13.99
N GLY A 11 5.21 -32.30 -15.00
CA GLY A 11 5.89 -31.20 -15.68
C GLY A 11 4.89 -30.31 -16.41
N ALA A 12 3.99 -30.93 -17.22
CA ALA A 12 2.95 -30.22 -17.94
C ALA A 12 1.96 -29.51 -16.97
N ILE A 13 1.58 -30.17 -15.86
CA ILE A 13 0.74 -29.54 -14.83
C ILE A 13 1.43 -28.32 -14.24
N ARG A 14 2.71 -28.44 -13.83
CA ARG A 14 3.47 -27.32 -13.29
C ARG A 14 3.57 -26.16 -14.28
N ASP A 15 3.79 -26.46 -15.56
CA ASP A 15 3.94 -25.45 -16.60
C ASP A 15 2.60 -24.72 -16.93
N ALA A 16 1.48 -25.34 -16.62
CA ALA A 16 0.16 -24.73 -16.75
C ALA A 16 -0.23 -23.78 -15.59
N LEU A 17 0.43 -23.92 -14.42
CA LEU A 17 0.10 -23.08 -13.26
C LEU A 17 0.31 -21.58 -13.55
N GLY A 18 -0.67 -20.77 -13.22
CA GLY A 18 -0.60 -19.31 -13.31
C GLY A 18 -0.69 -18.73 -14.73
N LYS A 19 -1.08 -19.53 -15.75
CA LYS A 19 -1.23 -19.03 -17.12
C LYS A 19 -2.48 -18.15 -17.33
N ASP A 20 -3.44 -18.22 -16.43
CA ASP A 20 -4.73 -17.51 -16.56
C ASP A 20 -4.69 -16.09 -15.93
N PHE A 21 -3.52 -15.66 -15.46
CA PHE A 21 -3.35 -14.34 -14.83
C PHE A 21 -2.59 -13.40 -15.77
N GLU A 22 -3.33 -12.77 -16.69
CA GLU A 22 -2.81 -11.68 -17.51
C GLU A 22 -3.12 -10.33 -16.82
N PRO A 23 -2.15 -9.40 -16.74
CA PRO A 23 -2.38 -8.11 -16.07
C PRO A 23 -3.46 -7.28 -16.76
N VAL A 24 -4.43 -6.81 -15.99
CA VAL A 24 -5.42 -5.84 -16.48
C VAL A 24 -4.74 -4.50 -16.73
N GLN A 25 -4.95 -3.91 -17.89
CA GLN A 25 -4.46 -2.58 -18.29
C GLN A 25 -5.57 -1.75 -18.92
N VAL A 26 -5.51 -0.43 -18.78
CA VAL A 26 -6.35 0.58 -19.44
C VAL A 26 -5.50 1.47 -20.35
N LEU A 27 -4.34 1.87 -19.89
CA LEU A 27 -3.30 2.54 -20.66
C LEU A 27 -2.12 1.58 -20.86
N ASP A 28 -1.53 1.56 -22.06
CA ASP A 28 -0.27 0.83 -22.26
C ASP A 28 0.95 1.65 -21.78
N GLY A 29 2.13 1.06 -21.81
CA GLY A 29 3.38 1.73 -21.38
C GLY A 29 3.76 2.97 -22.22
N GLN A 30 3.11 3.21 -23.36
CA GLN A 30 3.29 4.40 -24.20
C GLN A 30 2.16 5.43 -24.00
N ALA A 31 1.35 5.26 -22.95
CA ALA A 31 0.18 6.11 -22.65
C ALA A 31 -0.97 6.01 -23.66
N LYS A 32 -0.97 4.97 -24.51
CA LYS A 32 -2.08 4.74 -25.45
C LYS A 32 -3.24 4.08 -24.70
N VAL A 33 -4.44 4.61 -24.93
CA VAL A 33 -5.68 4.02 -24.40
C VAL A 33 -5.95 2.69 -25.10
N ILE A 34 -5.99 1.60 -24.36
CA ILE A 34 -6.33 0.24 -24.85
C ILE A 34 -7.74 -0.19 -24.43
N LYS A 35 -8.34 0.50 -23.44
CA LYS A 35 -9.73 0.31 -23.02
C LYS A 35 -10.50 1.63 -23.01
N PRO A 36 -10.92 2.16 -24.18
CA PRO A 36 -11.57 3.46 -24.28
C PRO A 36 -12.92 3.49 -23.53
N GLU A 37 -13.61 2.38 -23.40
CA GLU A 37 -14.85 2.25 -22.64
C GLU A 37 -14.68 2.50 -21.15
N ILE A 38 -13.46 2.31 -20.61
CA ILE A 38 -13.14 2.65 -19.23
C ILE A 38 -12.89 4.16 -19.10
N VAL A 39 -12.01 4.67 -19.95
CA VAL A 39 -11.63 6.10 -19.90
C VAL A 39 -12.85 7.02 -20.09
N SER A 40 -13.77 6.64 -20.98
CA SER A 40 -15.00 7.42 -21.26
C SER A 40 -15.97 7.54 -20.08
N LYS A 41 -15.77 6.80 -18.99
CA LYS A 41 -16.57 6.94 -17.77
C LYS A 41 -16.23 8.20 -16.98
N TYR A 42 -15.08 8.81 -17.22
CA TYR A 42 -14.53 9.90 -16.42
C TYR A 42 -14.47 11.20 -17.20
N SER A 43 -14.82 12.30 -16.53
CA SER A 43 -14.59 13.64 -17.09
C SER A 43 -13.09 13.98 -17.05
N ASN A 44 -12.69 14.97 -17.83
CA ASN A 44 -11.32 15.47 -17.83
C ASN A 44 -10.87 15.93 -16.44
N GLU A 45 -11.76 16.58 -15.70
CA GLU A 45 -11.51 17.05 -14.33
C GLU A 45 -11.21 15.85 -13.40
N GLN A 46 -11.98 14.77 -13.49
CA GLN A 46 -11.75 13.57 -12.70
C GLN A 46 -10.41 12.91 -13.07
N LEU A 47 -10.09 12.84 -14.36
CA LEU A 47 -8.80 12.29 -14.81
C LEU A 47 -7.61 13.14 -14.30
N VAL A 48 -7.76 14.47 -14.27
CA VAL A 48 -6.76 15.38 -13.70
C VAL A 48 -6.63 15.17 -12.19
N GLU A 49 -7.73 15.01 -11.45
CA GLU A 49 -7.68 14.75 -10.01
C GLU A 49 -6.98 13.41 -9.70
N PHE A 50 -7.18 12.38 -10.50
CA PHE A 50 -6.44 11.12 -10.36
C PHE A 50 -4.93 11.31 -10.53
N PHE A 51 -4.53 12.13 -11.48
CA PHE A 51 -3.12 12.46 -11.68
C PHE A 51 -2.53 13.24 -10.50
N LYS A 52 -3.27 14.20 -9.98
CA LYS A 52 -2.89 14.99 -8.80
C LYS A 52 -2.64 14.11 -7.57
N LEU A 53 -3.37 13.02 -7.36
CA LEU A 53 -3.10 12.09 -6.27
C LEU A 53 -1.69 11.47 -6.37
N MET A 54 -1.29 11.04 -7.56
CA MET A 54 0.06 10.51 -7.77
C MET A 54 1.15 11.59 -7.63
N LEU A 55 0.91 12.81 -8.14
CA LEU A 55 1.83 13.94 -7.97
C LEU A 55 1.99 14.33 -6.50
N TRP A 56 0.88 14.33 -5.76
CA TRP A 56 0.89 14.58 -4.32
C TRP A 56 1.75 13.53 -3.59
N GLU A 57 1.56 12.26 -3.88
CA GLU A 57 2.33 11.19 -3.26
C GLU A 57 3.82 11.28 -3.60
N ARG A 58 4.18 11.48 -4.87
CA ARG A 58 5.57 11.66 -5.30
C ARG A 58 6.22 12.85 -4.59
N THR A 59 5.50 13.95 -4.44
CA THR A 59 5.97 15.16 -3.74
C THR A 59 6.14 14.89 -2.25
N LEU A 60 5.17 14.22 -1.61
CA LEU A 60 5.25 13.78 -0.21
C LEU A 60 6.46 12.88 0.01
N HIS A 61 6.67 11.89 -0.88
CA HIS A 61 7.82 10.98 -0.84
C HIS A 61 9.14 11.75 -0.90
N GLN A 62 9.32 12.62 -1.88
CA GLN A 62 10.56 13.38 -2.06
C GLN A 62 10.86 14.27 -0.85
N ARG A 63 9.86 14.94 -0.30
CA ARG A 63 10.01 15.78 0.90
C ARG A 63 10.31 14.95 2.14
N SER A 64 9.58 13.85 2.37
CA SER A 64 9.79 12.95 3.51
C SER A 64 11.17 12.29 3.47
N ASN A 65 11.61 11.87 2.27
CA ASN A 65 12.94 11.30 2.05
C ASN A 65 14.05 12.32 2.38
N ALA A 66 13.89 13.57 1.95
CA ALA A 66 14.82 14.65 2.28
C ALA A 66 14.86 14.94 3.80
N LEU A 67 13.70 14.98 4.46
CA LEU A 67 13.60 15.18 5.92
C LEU A 67 14.22 14.04 6.71
N THR A 68 14.06 12.80 6.25
CA THR A 68 14.71 11.62 6.88
C THR A 68 16.23 11.72 6.78
N ARG A 69 16.77 12.10 5.62
CA ARG A 69 18.22 12.31 5.45
C ARG A 69 18.78 13.44 6.31
N GLN A 70 17.95 14.41 6.66
CA GLN A 70 18.29 15.52 7.57
C GLN A 70 18.11 15.15 9.04
N GLY A 71 17.66 13.93 9.37
CA GLY A 71 17.36 13.50 10.73
C GLY A 71 16.11 14.16 11.35
N ARG A 72 15.27 14.80 10.53
CA ARG A 72 14.03 15.48 10.97
C ARG A 72 12.80 14.56 10.96
N LEU A 73 12.86 13.46 10.24
CA LEU A 73 11.95 12.32 10.36
C LEU A 73 12.74 11.09 10.80
N GLY A 74 12.06 10.18 11.48
CA GLY A 74 12.61 8.88 11.84
C GLY A 74 12.42 7.88 10.71
N PHE A 75 11.57 6.88 10.93
CA PHE A 75 11.27 5.87 9.92
C PHE A 75 10.37 6.44 8.81
N TYR A 76 10.82 6.31 7.58
CA TYR A 76 10.02 6.53 6.38
C TYR A 76 10.40 5.50 5.32
N ALA A 77 9.43 4.76 4.81
CA ALA A 77 9.62 3.78 3.75
C ALA A 77 9.37 4.45 2.39
N PRO A 78 10.35 4.47 1.48
CA PRO A 78 10.19 5.03 0.14
C PRO A 78 9.05 4.38 -0.65
N THR A 79 8.18 5.19 -1.28
CA THR A 79 7.01 4.76 -2.07
C THR A 79 7.19 5.00 -3.56
N GLU A 80 8.21 5.75 -3.98
CA GLU A 80 8.47 6.13 -5.37
C GLU A 80 8.45 4.92 -6.31
N GLY A 81 7.66 5.03 -7.38
CA GLY A 81 7.39 3.98 -8.36
C GLY A 81 6.13 3.16 -8.07
N GLN A 82 5.46 3.35 -6.93
CA GLN A 82 4.25 2.63 -6.55
C GLN A 82 2.99 3.50 -6.55
N GLU A 83 3.07 4.76 -6.97
CA GLU A 83 2.01 5.75 -6.82
C GLU A 83 0.70 5.33 -7.50
N ALA A 84 0.74 4.72 -8.68
CA ALA A 84 -0.47 4.25 -9.34
C ALA A 84 -1.12 3.09 -8.58
N SER A 85 -0.30 2.18 -8.01
CA SER A 85 -0.79 1.09 -7.17
C SER A 85 -1.41 1.62 -5.87
N GLU A 86 -0.73 2.54 -5.20
CA GLU A 86 -1.12 3.07 -3.89
C GLU A 86 -2.31 4.00 -3.99
N MET A 87 -2.23 5.03 -4.83
CA MET A 87 -3.30 6.02 -4.97
C MET A 87 -4.48 5.51 -5.78
N GLY A 88 -4.26 4.69 -6.80
CA GLY A 88 -5.35 4.11 -7.58
C GLY A 88 -6.24 3.20 -6.72
N SER A 89 -5.64 2.35 -5.88
CA SER A 89 -6.41 1.49 -4.98
C SER A 89 -7.08 2.29 -3.85
N ASN A 90 -6.38 3.28 -3.28
CA ASN A 90 -6.92 4.12 -2.23
C ASN A 90 -8.10 4.98 -2.71
N ALA A 91 -8.04 5.52 -3.93
CA ALA A 91 -9.11 6.34 -4.52
C ALA A 91 -10.43 5.55 -4.69
N ALA A 92 -10.37 4.22 -4.77
CA ALA A 92 -11.55 3.37 -4.87
C ALA A 92 -12.19 3.05 -3.50
N MET A 93 -11.52 3.40 -2.38
CA MET A 93 -12.05 3.20 -1.03
C MET A 93 -13.07 4.28 -0.67
N LYS A 94 -14.05 3.92 0.15
CA LYS A 94 -14.89 4.90 0.86
C LYS A 94 -14.25 5.26 2.19
N LYS A 95 -14.53 6.46 2.69
CA LYS A 95 -14.04 6.91 4.02
C LYS A 95 -14.54 6.03 5.16
N THR A 96 -15.64 5.31 4.96
CA THR A 96 -16.22 4.36 5.92
C THR A 96 -15.57 2.97 5.88
N ASP A 97 -14.81 2.64 4.85
CA ASP A 97 -14.06 1.39 4.78
C ASP A 97 -12.95 1.39 5.84
N VAL A 98 -12.54 0.21 6.29
CA VAL A 98 -11.51 0.10 7.34
C VAL A 98 -10.18 -0.32 6.74
N LEU A 99 -9.15 0.50 6.95
CA LEU A 99 -7.81 0.27 6.41
C LEU A 99 -6.88 -0.36 7.46
N MET A 100 -6.28 -1.51 7.14
CA MET A 100 -5.18 -2.14 7.88
C MET A 100 -3.88 -1.99 7.09
N PRO A 101 -3.11 -0.92 7.33
CA PRO A 101 -1.93 -0.61 6.53
C PRO A 101 -0.68 -1.34 7.00
N ALA A 102 0.25 -1.59 6.07
CA ALA A 102 1.64 -1.85 6.36
C ALA A 102 2.42 -0.54 6.55
N TYR A 103 3.68 -0.65 6.92
CA TYR A 103 4.55 0.52 7.18
C TYR A 103 4.80 1.41 5.95
N ARG A 104 4.58 0.92 4.71
CA ARG A 104 4.76 1.71 3.48
C ARG A 104 3.50 2.45 3.07
N ASP A 105 2.36 2.11 3.65
CA ASP A 105 1.04 2.62 3.25
C ASP A 105 0.66 3.92 3.98
N ILE A 106 1.67 4.72 4.38
CA ILE A 106 1.46 6.04 4.99
C ILE A 106 0.73 7.01 4.05
N PRO A 107 1.05 7.09 2.73
CA PRO A 107 0.28 7.91 1.81
C PRO A 107 -1.20 7.54 1.77
N GLN A 108 -1.53 6.24 1.75
CA GLN A 108 -2.91 5.75 1.77
C GLN A 108 -3.64 6.15 3.06
N LEU A 109 -2.98 6.06 4.22
CA LEU A 109 -3.53 6.53 5.49
C LEU A 109 -3.87 8.02 5.45
N ILE A 110 -2.96 8.84 4.92
CA ILE A 110 -3.17 10.29 4.80
C ILE A 110 -4.34 10.57 3.85
N GLN A 111 -4.38 9.94 2.69
CA GLN A 111 -5.49 10.10 1.75
C GLN A 111 -6.80 9.54 2.31
N HIS A 112 -6.74 8.53 3.19
CA HIS A 112 -7.91 8.03 3.89
C HIS A 112 -8.45 9.01 4.96
N GLY A 113 -7.63 9.96 5.43
CA GLY A 113 -8.03 11.06 6.31
C GLY A 113 -7.09 11.36 7.48
N LEU A 114 -5.94 10.66 7.61
CA LEU A 114 -4.95 10.98 8.64
C LEU A 114 -4.27 12.33 8.32
N PRO A 115 -4.26 13.30 9.24
CA PRO A 115 -3.51 14.53 9.05
C PRO A 115 -2.00 14.27 8.82
N VAL A 116 -1.40 14.94 7.84
CA VAL A 116 0.02 14.74 7.45
C VAL A 116 0.96 14.90 8.66
N TYR A 117 0.71 15.88 9.55
CA TYR A 117 1.55 16.08 10.72
C TYR A 117 1.52 14.90 11.69
N LYS A 118 0.40 14.17 11.80
CA LYS A 118 0.29 12.96 12.62
C LYS A 118 1.12 11.81 12.02
N ALA A 119 1.14 11.66 10.69
CA ALA A 119 2.03 10.73 10.02
C ALA A 119 3.51 11.04 10.30
N PHE A 120 3.89 12.32 10.34
CA PHE A 120 5.24 12.73 10.72
C PHE A 120 5.57 12.47 12.18
N LEU A 121 4.62 12.67 13.10
CA LEU A 121 4.77 12.31 14.51
C LEU A 121 4.93 10.80 14.69
N TRP A 122 4.13 9.99 13.96
CA TRP A 122 4.30 8.53 13.94
C TRP A 122 5.72 8.15 13.46
N SER A 123 6.18 8.75 12.37
CA SER A 123 7.54 8.53 11.84
C SER A 123 8.64 8.85 12.86
N ARG A 124 8.40 9.82 13.75
CA ARG A 124 9.30 10.20 14.84
C ARG A 124 9.19 9.32 16.08
N GLY A 125 8.26 8.35 16.09
CA GLY A 125 7.98 7.51 17.26
C GLY A 125 7.21 8.24 18.36
N HIS A 126 6.49 9.32 18.04
CA HIS A 126 5.71 10.09 18.99
C HIS A 126 4.31 9.48 19.19
N VAL A 127 3.85 9.34 20.43
CA VAL A 127 2.56 8.71 20.77
C VAL A 127 1.38 9.40 20.09
N LEU A 128 1.39 10.73 19.98
CA LEU A 128 0.34 11.50 19.31
C LEU A 128 0.17 11.12 17.83
N GLY A 129 1.16 10.48 17.21
CA GLY A 129 1.07 9.97 15.85
C GLY A 129 0.08 8.80 15.70
N ASN A 130 -0.22 8.10 16.80
CA ASN A 130 -1.19 7.00 16.85
C ASN A 130 -2.52 7.39 17.50
N GLU A 131 -2.68 8.64 17.92
CA GLU A 131 -3.96 9.16 18.38
C GLU A 131 -4.83 9.53 17.17
N TYR A 132 -5.63 8.58 16.73
CA TYR A 132 -6.51 8.78 15.59
C TYR A 132 -7.81 9.49 16.00
N PRO A 133 -8.42 10.28 15.08
CA PRO A 133 -9.77 10.79 15.28
C PRO A 133 -10.76 9.63 15.51
N GLU A 134 -11.81 9.89 16.30
CA GLU A 134 -12.78 8.88 16.70
C GLU A 134 -13.53 8.25 15.51
N ASP A 135 -13.71 9.01 14.43
CA ASP A 135 -14.35 8.60 13.18
C ASP A 135 -13.37 8.15 12.09
N PHE A 136 -12.08 7.98 12.43
CA PHE A 136 -11.07 7.54 11.50
C PHE A 136 -11.00 6.01 11.42
N HIS A 137 -11.39 5.47 10.29
CA HIS A 137 -11.51 4.03 10.08
C HIS A 137 -10.21 3.39 9.58
N ALA A 138 -9.17 3.39 10.40
CA ALA A 138 -7.92 2.69 10.12
C ALA A 138 -7.25 2.16 11.38
N MET A 139 -6.39 1.17 11.21
CA MET A 139 -5.48 0.69 12.24
C MET A 139 -4.11 1.36 12.11
N PRO A 140 -3.30 1.38 13.17
CA PRO A 140 -1.90 1.82 13.08
C PRO A 140 -1.10 0.99 12.06
N PRO A 141 -0.10 1.59 11.39
CA PRO A 141 0.73 0.87 10.43
C PRO A 141 1.41 -0.34 11.03
N GLN A 142 1.26 -1.50 10.37
CA GLN A 142 1.84 -2.75 10.83
C GLN A 142 3.29 -2.90 10.34
N ILE A 143 4.21 -3.12 11.28
CA ILE A 143 5.62 -3.41 11.00
C ILE A 143 5.85 -4.91 10.81
N ILE A 144 5.06 -5.75 11.50
CA ILE A 144 5.11 -7.22 11.40
C ILE A 144 4.35 -7.64 10.16
N ILE A 145 5.09 -7.79 9.04
CA ILE A 145 4.51 -8.01 7.72
C ILE A 145 3.82 -9.37 7.63
N GLY A 146 2.58 -9.35 7.14
CA GLY A 146 1.66 -10.49 7.06
C GLY A 146 0.52 -10.41 8.08
N ALA A 147 0.79 -9.95 9.31
CA ALA A 147 -0.20 -9.89 10.39
C ALA A 147 -1.45 -9.06 10.04
N GLN A 148 -1.32 -8.03 9.20
CA GLN A 148 -2.45 -7.20 8.77
C GLN A 148 -3.50 -7.99 7.97
N TYR A 149 -3.14 -9.13 7.37
CA TYR A 149 -4.08 -9.98 6.64
C TYR A 149 -5.07 -10.67 7.58
N VAL A 150 -4.57 -11.23 8.69
CA VAL A 150 -5.43 -11.84 9.73
C VAL A 150 -6.28 -10.76 10.40
N GLN A 151 -5.72 -9.57 10.66
CA GLN A 151 -6.45 -8.43 11.21
C GLN A 151 -7.58 -7.99 10.27
N ALA A 152 -7.30 -7.86 8.97
CA ALA A 152 -8.31 -7.49 7.97
C ALA A 152 -9.43 -8.53 7.89
N ALA A 153 -9.10 -9.81 7.92
CA ALA A 153 -10.08 -10.89 7.93
C ALA A 153 -10.99 -10.82 9.17
N GLY A 154 -10.42 -10.53 10.35
CA GLY A 154 -11.17 -10.36 11.59
C GLY A 154 -12.09 -9.13 11.55
N VAL A 155 -11.60 -7.98 11.09
CA VAL A 155 -12.39 -6.76 10.92
C VAL A 155 -13.52 -6.98 9.91
N ALA A 156 -13.23 -7.59 8.76
CA ALA A 156 -14.23 -7.91 7.75
C ALA A 156 -15.34 -8.84 8.30
N LEU A 157 -14.97 -9.85 9.10
CA LEU A 157 -15.95 -10.69 9.76
C LEU A 157 -16.81 -9.90 10.76
N GLY A 158 -16.20 -8.98 11.51
CA GLY A 158 -16.90 -8.06 12.40
C GLY A 158 -17.91 -7.18 11.65
N ILE A 159 -17.53 -6.60 10.50
CA ILE A 159 -18.41 -5.85 9.60
C ILE A 159 -19.61 -6.71 9.18
N LYS A 160 -19.36 -7.95 8.70
CA LYS A 160 -20.43 -8.88 8.28
C LYS A 160 -21.37 -9.23 9.45
N LYS A 161 -20.82 -9.56 10.62
CA LYS A 161 -21.63 -9.95 11.79
C LYS A 161 -22.46 -8.82 12.39
N ASN A 162 -21.96 -7.59 12.30
CA ASN A 162 -22.68 -6.41 12.77
C ASN A 162 -23.73 -5.91 11.75
N GLY A 163 -23.85 -6.56 10.59
CA GLY A 163 -24.79 -6.15 9.55
C GLY A 163 -24.49 -4.76 8.98
N THR A 164 -23.23 -4.34 9.02
CA THR A 164 -22.81 -3.03 8.49
C THR A 164 -22.75 -3.13 6.96
N GLU A 165 -23.80 -2.63 6.32
CA GLU A 165 -23.89 -2.61 4.87
C GLU A 165 -22.89 -1.63 4.25
N ASP A 166 -22.42 -1.93 3.01
CA ASP A 166 -21.55 -1.07 2.19
C ASP A 166 -20.25 -0.65 2.89
N LYS A 167 -19.68 -1.53 3.72
CA LYS A 167 -18.38 -1.35 4.36
C LYS A 167 -17.47 -2.54 4.07
N VAL A 168 -16.20 -2.27 3.78
CA VAL A 168 -15.20 -3.27 3.41
C VAL A 168 -13.92 -3.05 4.23
N ALA A 169 -13.23 -4.14 4.56
CA ALA A 169 -11.90 -4.09 5.15
C ALA A 169 -10.82 -4.18 4.06
N TYR A 170 -9.86 -3.27 4.10
CA TYR A 170 -8.73 -3.23 3.16
C TYR A 170 -7.41 -3.51 3.86
N THR A 171 -6.53 -4.23 3.19
CA THR A 171 -5.15 -4.38 3.65
C THR A 171 -4.18 -4.46 2.48
N TYR A 172 -2.94 -4.07 2.75
CA TYR A 172 -1.84 -4.06 1.80
C TYR A 172 -0.68 -4.88 2.31
N THR A 173 0.05 -5.52 1.40
CA THR A 173 1.36 -6.09 1.69
C THR A 173 2.25 -6.04 0.45
N GLY A 174 3.58 -6.11 0.61
CA GLY A 174 4.49 -6.36 -0.49
C GLY A 174 4.57 -7.85 -0.85
N ASP A 175 5.29 -8.17 -1.93
CA ASP A 175 5.56 -9.55 -2.37
C ASP A 175 6.16 -10.42 -1.27
N GLY A 176 7.02 -9.85 -0.42
CA GLY A 176 7.61 -10.55 0.72
C GLY A 176 6.60 -11.04 1.76
N GLY A 177 5.55 -10.25 2.03
CA GLY A 177 4.50 -10.62 2.97
C GLY A 177 3.71 -11.85 2.54
N THR A 178 3.66 -12.14 1.24
CA THR A 178 2.98 -13.34 0.71
C THR A 178 3.68 -14.66 1.05
N SER A 179 4.83 -14.61 1.71
CA SER A 179 5.56 -15.78 2.21
C SER A 179 5.28 -16.08 3.69
N GLN A 180 4.51 -15.21 4.38
CA GLN A 180 4.12 -15.40 5.76
C GLN A 180 2.90 -16.34 5.91
N GLY A 181 2.81 -17.06 7.01
CA GLY A 181 1.66 -17.90 7.33
C GLY A 181 0.37 -17.10 7.43
N ASP A 182 0.41 -15.98 8.15
CA ASP A 182 -0.72 -15.06 8.36
C ASP A 182 -1.38 -14.59 7.05
N PHE A 183 -0.60 -14.48 5.96
CA PHE A 183 -1.13 -14.15 4.63
C PHE A 183 -2.16 -15.21 4.16
N TYR A 184 -1.79 -16.50 4.24
CA TYR A 184 -2.68 -17.58 3.82
C TYR A 184 -3.82 -17.81 4.81
N GLU A 185 -3.54 -17.71 6.09
CA GLU A 185 -4.52 -17.89 7.17
C GLU A 185 -5.59 -16.81 7.11
N GLY A 186 -5.20 -15.54 6.94
CA GLY A 186 -6.13 -14.43 6.79
C GLY A 186 -7.04 -14.59 5.58
N MET A 187 -6.49 -14.92 4.41
CA MET A 187 -7.28 -15.16 3.21
C MET A 187 -8.22 -16.36 3.35
N ASN A 188 -7.70 -17.49 3.85
CA ASN A 188 -8.52 -18.70 4.04
C ASN A 188 -9.69 -18.45 5.00
N PHE A 189 -9.43 -17.74 6.10
CA PHE A 189 -10.48 -17.37 7.06
C PHE A 189 -11.52 -16.44 6.42
N ALA A 190 -11.07 -15.37 5.75
CA ALA A 190 -11.98 -14.46 5.08
C ALA A 190 -12.83 -15.14 4.00
N GLY A 191 -12.22 -16.04 3.22
CA GLY A 191 -12.91 -16.83 2.19
C GLY A 191 -13.96 -17.77 2.79
N ALA A 192 -13.58 -18.54 3.82
CA ALA A 192 -14.47 -19.49 4.48
C ALA A 192 -15.71 -18.85 5.12
N PHE A 193 -15.57 -17.60 5.58
CA PHE A 193 -16.68 -16.84 6.17
C PHE A 193 -17.30 -15.81 5.20
N GLU A 194 -16.86 -15.77 3.96
CA GLU A 194 -17.30 -14.76 2.95
C GLU A 194 -17.26 -13.34 3.54
N ALA A 195 -16.16 -13.03 4.25
CA ALA A 195 -16.01 -11.74 4.91
C ALA A 195 -15.65 -10.64 3.88
N PRO A 196 -16.26 -9.44 3.93
CA PRO A 196 -16.04 -8.38 2.95
C PRO A 196 -14.66 -7.74 3.10
N ALA A 197 -13.65 -8.33 2.45
CA ALA A 197 -12.27 -7.85 2.48
C ALA A 197 -11.69 -7.70 1.07
N VAL A 198 -10.84 -6.68 0.89
CA VAL A 198 -9.98 -6.52 -0.29
C VAL A 198 -8.53 -6.62 0.15
N PHE A 199 -7.86 -7.66 -0.31
CA PHE A 199 -6.45 -7.94 -0.05
C PHE A 199 -5.61 -7.44 -1.23
N ILE A 200 -4.70 -6.51 -1.00
CA ILE A 200 -3.85 -5.94 -2.05
C ILE A 200 -2.40 -6.36 -1.83
N VAL A 201 -1.80 -6.96 -2.86
CA VAL A 201 -0.38 -7.30 -2.90
C VAL A 201 0.33 -6.35 -3.85
N GLN A 202 1.10 -5.44 -3.30
CA GLN A 202 1.98 -4.52 -4.05
C GLN A 202 3.25 -5.28 -4.43
N ASN A 203 3.22 -5.99 -5.56
CA ASN A 203 4.36 -6.75 -6.05
C ASN A 203 5.38 -5.82 -6.68
N ASN A 204 6.29 -5.30 -5.87
CA ASN A 204 7.38 -4.43 -6.31
C ASN A 204 8.67 -5.21 -6.64
N GLY A 205 8.59 -6.53 -6.70
CA GLY A 205 9.66 -7.42 -7.13
C GLY A 205 10.65 -7.84 -6.05
N TYR A 206 10.64 -7.19 -4.86
CA TYR A 206 11.66 -7.40 -3.84
C TYR A 206 11.16 -7.35 -2.40
N ALA A 207 11.39 -8.43 -1.66
CA ALA A 207 11.34 -8.40 -0.19
C ALA A 207 12.70 -7.91 0.34
N ILE A 208 12.78 -6.61 0.67
CA ILE A 208 14.05 -5.93 0.99
C ILE A 208 15.02 -6.07 -0.20
N SER A 209 15.95 -7.01 -0.14
CA SER A 209 16.94 -7.34 -1.18
C SER A 209 16.71 -8.69 -1.87
N VAL A 210 15.70 -9.47 -1.42
CA VAL A 210 15.41 -10.79 -1.96
C VAL A 210 14.42 -10.67 -3.11
N PRO A 211 14.82 -11.00 -4.36
CA PRO A 211 13.91 -10.92 -5.49
C PRO A 211 12.79 -11.97 -5.39
N ARG A 212 11.59 -11.61 -5.87
CA ARG A 212 10.39 -12.45 -5.81
C ARG A 212 10.64 -13.91 -6.26
N ARG A 213 11.41 -14.11 -7.33
CA ARG A 213 11.75 -15.46 -7.84
C ARG A 213 12.49 -16.37 -6.85
N LYS A 214 13.11 -15.78 -5.80
CA LYS A 214 13.75 -16.53 -4.72
C LYS A 214 12.85 -16.75 -3.52
N GLN A 215 11.70 -16.09 -3.46
CA GLN A 215 10.74 -16.24 -2.37
C GLN A 215 9.68 -17.28 -2.65
N THR A 216 9.27 -17.45 -3.90
CA THR A 216 8.18 -18.34 -4.27
C THR A 216 8.37 -18.89 -5.68
N ALA A 217 7.96 -20.15 -5.88
CA ALA A 217 7.87 -20.79 -7.19
C ALA A 217 6.57 -20.41 -7.94
N ALA A 218 5.62 -19.74 -7.28
CA ALA A 218 4.41 -19.26 -7.92
C ALA A 218 4.73 -18.28 -9.06
N LYS A 219 4.16 -18.47 -10.23
CA LYS A 219 4.37 -17.60 -11.40
C LYS A 219 3.80 -16.20 -11.15
N THR A 220 2.62 -16.12 -10.53
CA THR A 220 1.99 -14.89 -10.08
C THR A 220 1.65 -15.01 -8.60
N LEU A 221 1.56 -13.87 -7.89
CA LEU A 221 1.11 -13.89 -6.50
C LEU A 221 -0.41 -14.02 -6.41
N ALA A 222 -1.13 -13.55 -7.44
CA ALA A 222 -2.58 -13.69 -7.55
C ALA A 222 -3.03 -15.16 -7.47
N GLN A 223 -2.26 -16.10 -8.04
CA GLN A 223 -2.61 -17.53 -7.97
C GLN A 223 -2.62 -18.11 -6.54
N LYS A 224 -1.98 -17.45 -5.56
CA LYS A 224 -1.97 -17.90 -4.17
C LYS A 224 -3.35 -17.84 -3.51
N ALA A 225 -4.22 -16.94 -3.96
CA ALA A 225 -5.59 -16.79 -3.49
C ALA A 225 -6.50 -17.96 -3.91
N VAL A 226 -6.17 -18.67 -4.99
CA VAL A 226 -6.92 -19.83 -5.48
C VAL A 226 -7.01 -20.92 -4.42
N ALA A 227 -5.95 -21.13 -3.63
CA ALA A 227 -5.93 -22.09 -2.55
C ALA A 227 -6.92 -21.78 -1.42
N ALA A 228 -7.28 -20.51 -1.25
CA ALA A 228 -8.28 -20.05 -0.28
C ALA A 228 -9.70 -19.97 -0.89
N GLY A 229 -9.87 -20.32 -2.15
CA GLY A 229 -11.16 -20.28 -2.86
C GLY A 229 -11.68 -18.86 -3.12
N ILE A 230 -10.82 -17.84 -3.07
CA ILE A 230 -11.19 -16.44 -3.32
C ILE A 230 -10.78 -15.96 -4.71
N PRO A 231 -11.63 -15.15 -5.37
CA PRO A 231 -11.28 -14.57 -6.65
C PRO A 231 -10.07 -13.65 -6.53
N SER A 232 -9.23 -13.68 -7.56
CA SER A 232 -8.04 -12.85 -7.61
C SER A 232 -7.73 -12.40 -9.01
N VAL A 233 -7.02 -11.27 -9.12
CA VAL A 233 -6.65 -10.64 -10.38
C VAL A 233 -5.26 -10.06 -10.29
N GLN A 234 -4.55 -10.04 -11.42
CA GLN A 234 -3.32 -9.30 -11.60
C GLN A 234 -3.62 -8.03 -12.39
N VAL A 235 -3.05 -6.90 -11.98
CA VAL A 235 -3.23 -5.61 -12.63
C VAL A 235 -1.88 -4.92 -12.82
N ASP A 236 -1.73 -4.17 -13.91
CA ASP A 236 -0.59 -3.29 -14.11
C ASP A 236 -0.61 -2.17 -13.05
N GLY A 237 0.23 -2.32 -12.02
CA GLY A 237 0.36 -1.38 -10.92
C GLY A 237 1.01 -0.05 -11.29
N MET A 238 1.44 0.13 -12.55
CA MET A 238 1.92 1.39 -13.11
C MET A 238 0.81 2.14 -13.88
N ASP A 239 -0.40 1.56 -13.98
CA ASP A 239 -1.58 2.11 -14.63
C ASP A 239 -2.66 2.46 -13.59
N PHE A 240 -2.75 3.74 -13.24
CA PHE A 240 -3.70 4.22 -12.23
C PHE A 240 -5.16 3.83 -12.53
N LEU A 241 -5.59 3.97 -13.80
CA LEU A 241 -6.98 3.70 -14.18
C LEU A 241 -7.30 2.22 -14.07
N ALA A 242 -6.36 1.35 -14.42
CA ALA A 242 -6.54 -0.10 -14.26
C ALA A 242 -6.62 -0.48 -12.78
N VAL A 243 -5.73 0.04 -11.94
CA VAL A 243 -5.76 -0.22 -10.48
C VAL A 243 -7.04 0.29 -9.85
N TYR A 244 -7.45 1.52 -10.19
CA TYR A 244 -8.68 2.11 -9.67
C TYR A 244 -9.92 1.29 -10.03
N GLU A 245 -10.11 0.95 -11.30
CA GLU A 245 -11.28 0.20 -11.77
C GLU A 245 -11.32 -1.23 -11.20
N VAL A 246 -10.18 -1.91 -11.14
CA VAL A 246 -10.09 -3.25 -10.55
C VAL A 246 -10.42 -3.20 -9.06
N THR A 247 -9.87 -2.23 -8.33
CA THR A 247 -10.12 -2.09 -6.89
C THR A 247 -11.57 -1.71 -6.61
N LYS A 248 -12.15 -0.81 -7.41
CA LYS A 248 -13.57 -0.44 -7.33
C LYS A 248 -14.47 -1.66 -7.54
N ALA A 249 -14.22 -2.46 -8.56
CA ALA A 249 -14.97 -3.68 -8.81
C ALA A 249 -14.84 -4.70 -7.67
N ALA A 250 -13.62 -4.87 -7.12
CA ALA A 250 -13.37 -5.74 -5.97
C ALA A 250 -14.12 -5.26 -4.72
N ARG A 251 -14.12 -3.93 -4.48
CA ARG A 251 -14.88 -3.33 -3.38
C ARG A 251 -16.39 -3.60 -3.52
N GLU A 252 -16.95 -3.32 -4.70
CA GLU A 252 -18.37 -3.53 -4.98
C GLU A 252 -18.76 -5.01 -4.80
N TYR A 253 -17.92 -5.93 -5.25
CA TYR A 253 -18.09 -7.38 -5.07
C TYR A 253 -18.12 -7.77 -3.58
N ALA A 254 -17.14 -7.30 -2.81
CA ALA A 254 -17.04 -7.61 -1.39
C ALA A 254 -18.18 -6.95 -0.59
N ALA A 255 -18.52 -5.69 -0.86
CA ALA A 255 -19.59 -4.97 -0.21
C ALA A 255 -20.98 -5.59 -0.47
N ALA A 256 -21.16 -6.24 -1.62
CA ALA A 256 -22.38 -6.98 -1.95
C ALA A 256 -22.49 -8.33 -1.18
N GLY A 257 -21.54 -8.67 -0.32
CA GLY A 257 -21.56 -9.88 0.50
C GLY A 257 -21.04 -11.13 -0.20
N ASN A 258 -20.41 -11.00 -1.36
CA ASN A 258 -19.87 -12.13 -2.13
C ASN A 258 -18.54 -12.68 -1.60
N GLY A 259 -18.02 -12.12 -0.50
CA GLY A 259 -16.77 -12.51 0.10
C GLY A 259 -15.57 -11.67 -0.34
N PRO A 260 -14.35 -12.08 0.02
CA PRO A 260 -13.14 -11.30 -0.21
C PRO A 260 -12.64 -11.42 -1.66
N VAL A 261 -11.80 -10.44 -2.04
CA VAL A 261 -11.05 -10.43 -3.32
C VAL A 261 -9.59 -10.18 -3.04
N MET A 262 -8.68 -10.76 -3.82
CA MET A 262 -7.27 -10.43 -3.79
C MET A 262 -6.83 -9.78 -5.11
N ILE A 263 -6.06 -8.68 -5.02
CA ILE A 263 -5.50 -7.94 -6.15
C ILE A 263 -3.98 -7.98 -6.04
N GLU A 264 -3.29 -8.44 -7.09
CA GLU A 264 -1.85 -8.28 -7.24
C GLU A 264 -1.58 -7.10 -8.18
N THR A 265 -0.98 -6.03 -7.68
CA THR A 265 -0.51 -4.90 -8.48
C THR A 265 0.95 -5.12 -8.87
N LEU A 266 1.24 -5.19 -10.18
CA LEU A 266 2.61 -5.26 -10.70
C LEU A 266 3.21 -3.87 -10.72
N THR A 267 4.11 -3.60 -9.79
CA THR A 267 4.75 -2.30 -9.63
C THR A 267 6.25 -2.46 -9.38
N TYR A 268 6.96 -1.37 -9.15
CA TYR A 268 8.38 -1.42 -8.85
C TYR A 268 8.78 -0.30 -7.87
N ARG A 269 9.55 -0.64 -6.84
CA ARG A 269 10.08 0.34 -5.91
C ARG A 269 11.36 0.96 -6.49
N PHE A 270 11.31 2.24 -6.88
CA PHE A 270 12.46 2.94 -7.47
C PHE A 270 13.59 3.19 -6.46
N GLY A 271 13.23 3.50 -5.23
CA GLY A 271 14.16 3.77 -4.16
C GLY A 271 14.65 2.53 -3.39
N PRO A 272 15.47 2.72 -2.36
CA PRO A 272 15.86 1.67 -1.42
C PRO A 272 14.65 1.14 -0.64
N HIS A 273 14.82 0.01 0.04
CA HIS A 273 13.79 -0.52 0.94
C HIS A 273 13.50 0.43 2.10
N THR A 274 14.58 0.96 2.69
CA THR A 274 14.53 2.01 3.71
C THR A 274 15.72 2.95 3.52
N ASN A 275 15.65 4.15 4.14
CA ASN A 275 16.77 5.10 4.17
C ASN A 275 17.87 4.73 5.16
N ALA A 276 17.73 3.62 5.91
CA ALA A 276 18.64 3.18 6.96
C ALA A 276 19.63 2.12 6.46
N GLY A 277 20.46 2.50 5.48
CA GLY A 277 21.61 1.69 5.03
C GLY A 277 21.32 0.66 3.94
N ASP A 278 20.13 0.65 3.35
CA ASP A 278 19.86 -0.17 2.15
C ASP A 278 20.45 0.50 0.90
N ASP A 279 21.19 -0.30 0.11
CA ASP A 279 21.75 0.11 -1.17
C ASP A 279 21.26 -0.83 -2.29
N PRO A 280 20.27 -0.40 -3.10
CA PRO A 280 19.72 -1.22 -4.18
C PRO A 280 20.77 -1.71 -5.19
N LYS A 281 21.85 -0.97 -5.40
CA LYS A 281 22.92 -1.35 -6.35
C LYS A 281 23.61 -2.67 -6.00
N ARG A 282 23.43 -3.17 -4.77
CA ARG A 282 23.99 -4.46 -4.33
C ARG A 282 23.20 -5.66 -4.84
N TYR A 283 21.93 -5.48 -5.25
CA TYR A 283 21.04 -6.59 -5.61
C TYR A 283 20.19 -6.32 -6.85
N ARG A 284 20.25 -5.13 -7.45
CA ARG A 284 19.59 -4.75 -8.69
C ARG A 284 20.58 -4.33 -9.74
N THR A 285 20.22 -4.51 -11.01
CA THR A 285 20.99 -4.02 -12.15
C THR A 285 20.24 -2.90 -12.87
N LYS A 286 20.96 -2.03 -13.55
CA LYS A 286 20.35 -0.98 -14.36
C LYS A 286 19.45 -1.54 -15.47
N ASP A 287 19.83 -2.64 -16.07
CA ASP A 287 19.05 -3.28 -17.14
C ASP A 287 17.71 -3.82 -16.62
N GLU A 288 17.65 -4.24 -15.35
CA GLU A 288 16.41 -4.65 -14.69
C GLU A 288 15.53 -3.45 -14.35
N GLU A 289 16.13 -2.34 -13.91
CA GLU A 289 15.41 -1.15 -13.46
C GLU A 289 14.86 -0.30 -14.63
N GLN A 290 15.63 -0.20 -15.74
CA GLN A 290 15.32 0.72 -16.83
C GLN A 290 13.90 0.57 -17.42
N PRO A 291 13.39 -0.65 -17.69
CA PRO A 291 12.02 -0.81 -18.19
C PRO A 291 10.94 -0.26 -17.25
N TRP A 292 11.21 -0.27 -15.94
CA TRP A 292 10.29 0.27 -14.94
C TRP A 292 10.35 1.80 -14.88
N PHE A 293 11.53 2.39 -14.97
CA PHE A 293 11.70 3.85 -15.08
C PHE A 293 11.07 4.40 -16.37
N ASP A 294 11.20 3.69 -17.48
CA ASP A 294 10.58 4.07 -18.76
C ASP A 294 9.04 4.01 -18.68
N ASN A 295 8.51 3.19 -17.78
CA ASN A 295 7.08 3.04 -17.50
C ASN A 295 6.62 3.74 -16.21
N ASP A 296 7.36 4.74 -15.71
CA ASP A 296 6.95 5.52 -14.52
C ASP A 296 5.48 5.95 -14.60
N PRO A 297 4.66 5.67 -13.58
CA PRO A 297 3.22 5.94 -13.62
C PRO A 297 2.89 7.41 -13.85
N LEU A 298 3.73 8.33 -13.31
CA LEU A 298 3.54 9.76 -13.53
C LEU A 298 3.88 10.15 -14.96
N ILE A 299 4.96 9.62 -15.55
CA ILE A 299 5.34 9.89 -16.94
C ILE A 299 4.25 9.41 -17.89
N ARG A 300 3.77 8.17 -17.67
CA ARG A 300 2.70 7.58 -18.47
C ARG A 300 1.42 8.41 -18.42
N TYR A 301 0.93 8.71 -17.23
CA TYR A 301 -0.34 9.39 -17.06
C TYR A 301 -0.27 10.88 -17.47
N ARG A 302 0.86 11.57 -17.17
CA ARG A 302 1.12 12.94 -17.64
C ARG A 302 1.05 13.00 -19.16
N LYS A 303 1.76 12.08 -19.82
CA LYS A 303 1.74 12.02 -21.30
C LYS A 303 0.32 11.86 -21.82
N TYR A 304 -0.47 10.97 -21.25
CA TYR A 304 -1.87 10.79 -21.61
C TYR A 304 -2.66 12.09 -21.49
N LEU A 305 -2.62 12.80 -20.37
CA LEU A 305 -3.35 14.04 -20.15
C LEU A 305 -2.87 15.20 -21.05
N THR A 306 -1.57 15.28 -21.29
CA THR A 306 -0.98 16.31 -22.17
C THR A 306 -1.39 16.06 -23.63
N ASP A 307 -1.36 14.82 -24.09
CA ASP A 307 -1.81 14.45 -25.44
C ASP A 307 -3.32 14.75 -25.65
N GLN A 308 -4.12 14.75 -24.57
CA GLN A 308 -5.53 15.17 -24.60
C GLN A 308 -5.71 16.71 -24.47
N GLY A 309 -4.64 17.46 -24.22
CA GLY A 309 -4.69 18.92 -24.06
C GLY A 309 -5.37 19.40 -22.76
N VAL A 310 -5.45 18.53 -21.74
CA VAL A 310 -6.14 18.82 -20.45
C VAL A 310 -5.19 19.06 -19.28
N TRP A 311 -3.90 18.94 -19.48
CA TRP A 311 -2.86 19.18 -18.49
C TRP A 311 -1.64 19.87 -19.10
N SER A 312 -0.99 20.75 -18.34
CA SER A 312 0.21 21.48 -18.75
C SER A 312 1.28 21.45 -17.66
N GLU A 313 2.52 21.75 -18.04
CA GLU A 313 3.65 21.89 -17.13
C GLU A 313 3.42 23.01 -16.10
N ASP A 314 2.82 24.13 -16.49
CA ASP A 314 2.52 25.23 -15.56
C ASP A 314 1.54 24.80 -14.48
N GLN A 315 0.47 24.07 -14.83
CA GLN A 315 -0.49 23.52 -13.88
C GLN A 315 0.17 22.51 -12.92
N GLU A 316 1.08 21.67 -13.43
CA GLU A 316 1.83 20.74 -12.61
C GLU A 316 2.73 21.45 -11.60
N ASN A 317 3.50 22.45 -12.06
CA ASN A 317 4.37 23.23 -11.22
C ASN A 317 3.61 23.97 -10.12
N GLU A 318 2.49 24.59 -10.44
CA GLU A 318 1.62 25.26 -9.47
C GLU A 318 1.11 24.29 -8.41
N TYR A 319 0.61 23.13 -8.83
CA TYR A 319 0.11 22.11 -7.92
C TYR A 319 1.21 21.54 -7.01
N VAL A 320 2.37 21.22 -7.57
CA VAL A 320 3.52 20.70 -6.81
C VAL A 320 4.01 21.70 -5.77
N GLU A 321 4.06 23.00 -6.11
CA GLU A 321 4.44 24.05 -5.14
C GLU A 321 3.40 24.18 -4.01
N GLN A 322 2.10 24.11 -4.33
CA GLN A 322 1.05 24.06 -3.30
C GLN A 322 1.24 22.88 -2.35
N VAL A 323 1.47 21.67 -2.87
CA VAL A 323 1.69 20.46 -2.06
C VAL A 323 2.94 20.61 -1.17
N LYS A 324 4.00 21.25 -1.69
CA LYS A 324 5.22 21.50 -0.88
C LYS A 324 4.94 22.44 0.30
N GLU A 325 4.15 23.50 0.10
CA GLU A 325 3.78 24.40 1.18
C GLU A 325 2.88 23.71 2.23
N ASP A 326 1.93 22.87 1.80
CA ASP A 326 1.10 22.08 2.71
C ASP A 326 1.94 21.11 3.55
N ILE A 327 2.89 20.42 2.94
CA ILE A 327 3.83 19.54 3.65
C ILE A 327 4.70 20.33 4.63
N LYS A 328 5.18 21.51 4.25
CA LYS A 328 5.97 22.40 5.10
C LYS A 328 5.18 22.87 6.33
N ALA A 329 3.89 23.19 6.12
CA ALA A 329 2.98 23.54 7.22
C ALA A 329 2.79 22.35 8.18
N ALA A 330 2.62 21.14 7.65
CA ALA A 330 2.51 19.93 8.46
C ALA A 330 3.80 19.60 9.24
N VAL A 331 4.97 19.83 8.63
CA VAL A 331 6.27 19.69 9.33
C VAL A 331 6.34 20.64 10.49
N LYS A 332 5.97 21.92 10.29
CA LYS A 332 5.95 22.93 11.36
C LYS A 332 5.02 22.51 12.50
N GLN A 333 3.83 22.04 12.18
CA GLN A 333 2.87 21.56 13.17
C GLN A 333 3.43 20.35 13.97
N ALA A 334 4.14 19.44 13.30
CA ALA A 334 4.80 18.32 13.96
C ALA A 334 6.00 18.78 14.84
N ASP A 335 6.71 19.85 14.45
CA ASP A 335 7.79 20.44 15.24
C ASP A 335 7.28 21.18 16.51
N GLU A 336 6.06 21.69 16.46
CA GLU A 336 5.38 22.38 17.58
C GLU A 336 4.73 21.39 18.57
N ALA A 337 4.69 20.10 18.26
CA ALA A 337 4.15 19.10 19.18
C ALA A 337 4.95 19.07 20.49
N PRO A 338 4.30 18.84 21.64
CA PRO A 338 4.98 18.72 22.92
C PRO A 338 6.10 17.67 22.87
N LYS A 339 7.20 17.91 23.56
CA LYS A 339 8.24 16.88 23.71
C LYS A 339 7.64 15.68 24.44
N GLN A 340 7.72 14.51 23.80
CA GLN A 340 7.28 13.27 24.42
C GLN A 340 8.14 12.96 25.65
N LYS A 341 7.49 12.70 26.78
CA LYS A 341 8.15 12.20 27.98
C LYS A 341 8.22 10.68 27.94
N MET A 342 9.29 10.13 28.47
CA MET A 342 9.44 8.68 28.57
C MET A 342 8.37 8.07 29.50
N THR A 343 7.95 8.80 30.53
CA THR A 343 6.87 8.41 31.43
C THR A 343 5.53 8.27 30.72
N GLU A 344 5.21 9.16 29.77
CA GLU A 344 4.00 9.06 28.94
C GLU A 344 4.07 7.84 28.00
N PHE A 345 5.24 7.62 27.37
CA PHE A 345 5.43 6.45 26.50
C PHE A 345 5.24 5.14 27.27
N LEU A 346 5.91 4.99 28.42
CA LEU A 346 5.81 3.79 29.26
C LEU A 346 4.38 3.60 29.82
N GLY A 347 3.69 4.71 30.12
CA GLY A 347 2.31 4.70 30.63
C GLY A 347 1.27 4.16 29.64
N ASN A 348 1.57 4.19 28.34
CA ASN A 348 0.65 3.72 27.28
C ASN A 348 0.86 2.26 26.89
N VAL A 349 1.79 1.51 27.52
CA VAL A 349 2.10 0.12 27.11
C VAL A 349 1.07 -0.88 27.65
N PHE A 350 0.57 -0.67 28.86
CA PHE A 350 -0.38 -1.56 29.53
C PHE A 350 -1.50 -0.75 30.18
N GLU A 351 -2.70 -1.32 30.28
CA GLU A 351 -3.81 -0.75 31.06
C GLU A 351 -3.45 -0.68 32.55
N GLU A 352 -2.99 -1.80 33.13
CA GLU A 352 -2.40 -1.86 34.45
C GLU A 352 -0.90 -2.08 34.33
N GLN A 353 -0.11 -1.12 34.81
CA GLN A 353 1.34 -1.17 34.67
C GLN A 353 1.96 -2.28 35.54
N PRO A 354 2.66 -3.26 34.96
CA PRO A 354 3.38 -4.27 35.76
C PRO A 354 4.54 -3.61 36.55
N GLN A 355 4.97 -4.29 37.61
CA GLN A 355 5.92 -3.74 38.58
C GLN A 355 7.21 -3.20 37.94
N ASN A 356 7.75 -3.89 36.95
CA ASN A 356 8.96 -3.44 36.24
C ASN A 356 8.74 -2.14 35.46
N ILE A 357 7.55 -1.95 34.86
CA ILE A 357 7.21 -0.70 34.17
C ILE A 357 6.98 0.43 35.18
N GLN A 358 6.31 0.17 36.31
CA GLN A 358 6.15 1.13 37.39
C GLN A 358 7.51 1.64 37.93
N GLN A 359 8.48 0.73 38.09
CA GLN A 359 9.84 1.10 38.51
C GLN A 359 10.50 2.01 37.46
N GLN A 360 10.43 1.69 36.17
CA GLN A 360 10.98 2.52 35.11
C GLN A 360 10.31 3.90 35.05
N ILE A 361 8.98 3.96 35.16
CA ILE A 361 8.24 5.23 35.22
C ILE A 361 8.76 6.08 36.39
N THR A 362 8.93 5.50 37.58
CA THR A 362 9.44 6.22 38.76
C THR A 362 10.87 6.77 38.54
N GLU A 363 11.75 5.97 37.92
CA GLU A 363 13.11 6.41 37.58
C GLU A 363 13.12 7.56 36.55
N PHE A 364 12.25 7.51 35.53
CA PHE A 364 12.16 8.57 34.54
C PHE A 364 11.50 9.84 35.09
N GLN A 365 10.49 9.73 35.95
CA GLN A 365 9.91 10.88 36.65
C GLN A 365 10.98 11.70 37.41
N ALA A 366 11.91 11.02 38.10
CA ALA A 366 13.00 11.68 38.81
C ALA A 366 14.01 12.38 37.88
N LYS A 367 14.13 11.95 36.62
CA LYS A 367 14.97 12.56 35.57
C LYS A 367 14.27 13.72 34.86
N GLU A 368 12.97 13.60 34.60
CA GLU A 368 12.15 14.61 33.90
C GLU A 368 11.81 15.81 34.79
N SER A 369 11.96 15.67 36.13
CA SER A 369 11.73 16.75 37.10
C SER A 369 12.98 17.63 37.30
N LYS A 370 14.12 17.28 36.70
CA LYS A 370 15.37 18.06 36.72
C LYS A 370 15.52 18.88 35.44
#